data_92027027dbb8d2e6f26addb4f8c2eb6c
#
_entry.id   92027027dbb8d2e6f26addb4f8c2eb6c
#
_cell.length_a   1.000
_cell.length_b   1.000
_cell.length_c   1.000
_cell.angle_alpha   90.00
_cell.angle_beta   90.00
_cell.angle_gamma   90.00
#
_symmetry.space_group_name_H-M   'P 1'
#
loop_
_entity.id
_entity.type
_entity.pdbx_description
1 polymer ?
#
loop_
_entity_poly.entity_id
_entity_poly.type
_entity_poly.pdbx_seq_one_letter_code
_entity_poly.pdbx_strand_id
1 'polypeptide(L)'
;MISRRTIVQASLAGGMMAALVGFALFAKYYPLPDRDEQLTGWRRIAWPFPRDAFPAGRAWARDGTEIYVRPKLGFCGNCETGVVEDSEVDGKSDIDLFDDRFTPVATGKRIRITDLDGRARLYRIRRDGRERLAEGIAVSLNCDLIVAVVVGRVDDDAIVKAAHRFLETNTVQAWLNAALEGK
;
A
#
# COMPACT_ATOMS: atom_id res chain seq x y z
N MET A 1 50.25 -35.33 -0.61
CA MET A 1 49.21 -36.03 0.23
C MET A 1 48.33 -34.98 0.88
N ILE A 2 47.09 -34.83 0.41
CA ILE A 2 46.12 -33.90 1.00
C ILE A 2 45.57 -34.55 2.27
N SER A 3 45.71 -33.88 3.41
CA SER A 3 45.27 -34.41 4.72
C SER A 3 43.73 -34.59 4.74
N ARG A 4 43.27 -35.73 5.29
CA ARG A 4 41.81 -35.98 5.49
C ARG A 4 41.11 -34.85 6.23
N ARG A 5 41.80 -34.14 7.14
CA ARG A 5 41.26 -32.96 7.84
C ARG A 5 40.94 -31.79 6.92
N THR A 6 41.73 -31.54 5.89
CA THR A 6 41.54 -30.46 4.91
C THR A 6 40.29 -30.73 4.05
N ILE A 7 40.05 -32.00 3.68
CA ILE A 7 38.88 -32.37 2.88
C ILE A 7 37.56 -32.20 3.70
N VAL A 8 37.55 -32.61 4.97
CA VAL A 8 36.38 -32.47 5.84
C VAL A 8 36.07 -31.01 6.10
N GLN A 9 37.09 -30.15 6.32
CA GLN A 9 36.86 -28.72 6.52
C GLN A 9 36.35 -28.03 5.25
N ALA A 10 36.82 -28.38 4.08
CA ALA A 10 36.33 -27.84 2.81
C ALA A 10 34.89 -28.25 2.51
N SER A 11 34.51 -29.49 2.85
CA SER A 11 33.16 -29.99 2.65
C SER A 11 32.15 -29.31 3.60
N LEU A 12 32.54 -29.05 4.86
CA LEU A 12 31.68 -28.31 5.82
C LEU A 12 31.50 -26.86 5.39
N ALA A 13 32.53 -26.17 4.95
CA ALA A 13 32.45 -24.79 4.48
C ALA A 13 31.56 -24.66 3.21
N GLY A 14 31.70 -25.58 2.26
CA GLY A 14 30.87 -25.64 1.06
C GLY A 14 29.39 -25.89 1.37
N GLY A 15 29.12 -26.81 2.28
CA GLY A 15 27.74 -27.11 2.70
C GLY A 15 27.04 -25.93 3.41
N MET A 16 27.78 -25.21 4.26
CA MET A 16 27.24 -24.04 4.97
C MET A 16 26.98 -22.87 4.01
N MET A 17 27.85 -22.65 3.02
CA MET A 17 27.63 -21.61 2.03
C MET A 17 26.44 -21.91 1.12
N ALA A 18 26.25 -23.15 0.70
CA ALA A 18 25.09 -23.57 -0.08
C ALA A 18 23.79 -23.41 0.70
N ALA A 19 23.78 -23.72 2.00
CA ALA A 19 22.63 -23.51 2.87
C ALA A 19 22.29 -22.03 3.04
N LEU A 20 23.28 -21.16 3.20
CA LEU A 20 23.06 -19.70 3.31
C LEU A 20 22.50 -19.10 2.01
N VAL A 21 23.03 -19.52 0.85
CA VAL A 21 22.51 -19.08 -0.45
C VAL A 21 21.08 -19.60 -0.65
N GLY A 22 20.80 -20.85 -0.32
CA GLY A 22 19.45 -21.42 -0.38
C GLY A 22 18.46 -20.68 0.52
N PHE A 23 18.87 -20.33 1.74
CA PHE A 23 18.06 -19.55 2.67
C PHE A 23 17.82 -18.13 2.18
N ALA A 24 18.84 -17.46 1.62
CA ALA A 24 18.69 -16.11 1.05
C ALA A 24 17.76 -16.09 -0.16
N LEU A 25 17.83 -17.09 -1.02
CA LEU A 25 16.89 -17.23 -2.13
C LEU A 25 15.47 -17.53 -1.62
N PHE A 26 15.33 -18.44 -0.65
CA PHE A 26 14.04 -18.73 -0.04
C PHE A 26 13.42 -17.48 0.57
N ALA A 27 14.16 -16.72 1.37
CA ALA A 27 13.68 -15.47 1.97
C ALA A 27 13.28 -14.40 0.94
N LYS A 28 13.96 -14.38 -0.22
CA LYS A 28 13.60 -13.49 -1.32
C LYS A 28 12.28 -13.86 -2.01
N TYR A 29 12.02 -15.16 -2.17
CA TYR A 29 10.80 -15.65 -2.84
C TYR A 29 9.62 -15.86 -1.89
N TYR A 30 9.88 -16.05 -0.60
CA TYR A 30 8.87 -16.24 0.45
C TYR A 30 9.11 -15.21 1.58
N PRO A 31 8.84 -13.92 1.31
CA PRO A 31 8.94 -12.90 2.35
C PRO A 31 8.00 -13.29 3.51
N LEU A 32 8.54 -13.31 4.72
CA LEU A 32 7.72 -13.49 5.90
C LEU A 32 6.68 -12.37 5.97
N PRO A 33 5.43 -12.68 6.33
CA PRO A 33 4.42 -11.66 6.51
C PRO A 33 4.89 -10.67 7.58
N ASP A 34 4.67 -9.39 7.31
CA ASP A 34 5.00 -8.32 8.23
C ASP A 34 4.21 -8.49 9.53
N ARG A 35 4.78 -8.01 10.63
CA ARG A 35 4.14 -8.06 11.95
C ARG A 35 2.76 -7.40 11.94
N ASP A 36 2.64 -6.26 11.29
CA ASP A 36 1.37 -5.53 11.20
C ASP A 36 0.36 -6.28 10.32
N GLU A 37 0.81 -6.96 9.25
CA GLU A 37 -0.03 -7.84 8.45
C GLU A 37 -0.58 -9.02 9.28
N GLN A 38 0.25 -9.60 10.14
CA GLN A 38 -0.18 -10.68 11.05
C GLN A 38 -1.20 -10.20 12.08
N LEU A 39 -0.99 -9.01 12.67
CA LEU A 39 -1.86 -8.46 13.70
C LEU A 39 -3.18 -7.93 13.15
N THR A 40 -3.16 -7.35 11.95
CA THR A 40 -4.35 -6.71 11.36
C THR A 40 -5.14 -7.63 10.44
N GLY A 41 -4.54 -8.74 9.99
CA GLY A 41 -5.12 -9.66 9.02
C GLY A 41 -5.12 -9.15 7.58
N TRP A 42 -4.58 -7.96 7.31
CA TRP A 42 -4.37 -7.47 5.96
C TRP A 42 -3.16 -8.17 5.34
N ARG A 43 -3.34 -8.82 4.20
CA ARG A 43 -2.29 -9.54 3.48
C ARG A 43 -1.89 -8.77 2.24
N ARG A 44 -0.59 -8.61 2.04
CA ARG A 44 -0.07 -7.97 0.84
C ARG A 44 -0.43 -8.78 -0.40
N ILE A 45 -0.90 -8.08 -1.43
CA ILE A 45 -1.21 -8.62 -2.75
C ILE A 45 -0.37 -7.92 -3.82
N ALA A 46 -0.30 -8.50 -5.01
CA ALA A 46 0.38 -7.87 -6.14
C ALA A 46 -0.33 -6.56 -6.52
N TRP A 47 0.47 -5.54 -6.86
CA TRP A 47 -0.06 -4.29 -7.42
C TRP A 47 -0.64 -4.56 -8.80
N PRO A 48 -1.96 -4.36 -9.01
CA PRO A 48 -2.61 -4.79 -10.25
C PRO A 48 -2.56 -3.75 -11.38
N PHE A 49 -2.05 -2.55 -11.11
CA PHE A 49 -2.06 -1.46 -12.06
C PHE A 49 -0.75 -1.38 -12.85
N PRO A 50 -0.78 -0.82 -14.09
CA PRO A 50 0.42 -0.60 -14.88
C PRO A 50 1.47 0.21 -14.12
N ARG A 51 2.73 0.05 -14.50
CA ARG A 51 3.81 0.93 -14.03
C ARG A 51 3.82 2.21 -14.85
N ASP A 52 3.99 3.31 -14.19
CA ASP A 52 4.14 4.64 -14.75
C ASP A 52 5.34 5.37 -14.14
N ALA A 53 5.42 6.70 -14.31
CA ALA A 53 6.49 7.52 -13.76
C ALA A 53 6.41 7.78 -12.24
N PHE A 54 5.28 7.43 -11.61
CA PHE A 54 5.11 7.63 -10.17
C PHE A 54 5.70 6.48 -9.34
N PRO A 55 6.01 6.71 -8.06
CA PRO A 55 6.42 5.65 -7.16
C PRO A 55 5.41 4.50 -7.16
N ALA A 56 5.91 3.27 -7.17
CA ALA A 56 5.05 2.09 -7.17
C ALA A 56 4.16 2.06 -5.93
N GLY A 57 2.86 1.83 -6.15
CA GLY A 57 1.91 1.63 -5.08
C GLY A 57 2.05 0.27 -4.40
N ARG A 58 1.33 0.11 -3.31
CA ARG A 58 1.17 -1.17 -2.61
C ARG A 58 -0.30 -1.49 -2.45
N ALA A 59 -0.59 -2.79 -2.39
CA ALA A 59 -1.95 -3.29 -2.26
C ALA A 59 -2.03 -4.38 -1.19
N TRP A 60 -3.16 -4.41 -0.49
CA TRP A 60 -3.47 -5.42 0.53
C TRP A 60 -4.91 -5.86 0.40
N ALA A 61 -5.20 -7.07 0.87
CA ALA A 61 -6.54 -7.64 0.89
C ALA A 61 -6.87 -8.27 2.24
N ARG A 62 -8.13 -8.12 2.66
CA ARG A 62 -8.70 -8.75 3.84
C ARG A 62 -10.22 -8.94 3.66
N ASP A 63 -10.71 -10.15 3.90
CA ASP A 63 -12.15 -10.46 3.96
C ASP A 63 -12.97 -9.93 2.76
N GLY A 64 -12.41 -10.04 1.54
CA GLY A 64 -13.05 -9.57 0.30
C GLY A 64 -12.98 -8.05 0.08
N THR A 65 -12.23 -7.35 0.92
CA THR A 65 -11.91 -5.92 0.76
C THR A 65 -10.46 -5.76 0.36
N GLU A 66 -10.19 -4.83 -0.53
CA GLU A 66 -8.85 -4.51 -1.04
C GLU A 66 -8.53 -3.06 -0.74
N ILE A 67 -7.27 -2.78 -0.36
CA ILE A 67 -6.73 -1.44 -0.16
C ILE A 67 -5.59 -1.24 -1.15
N TYR A 68 -5.65 -0.18 -1.89
CA TYR A 68 -4.62 0.28 -2.81
C TYR A 68 -4.09 1.62 -2.33
N VAL A 69 -2.79 1.74 -2.13
CA VAL A 69 -2.17 2.97 -1.60
C VAL A 69 -1.03 3.39 -2.51
N ARG A 70 -0.95 4.68 -2.80
CA ARG A 70 0.07 5.24 -3.66
C ARG A 70 0.43 6.68 -3.25
N PRO A 71 1.72 7.03 -3.16
CA PRO A 71 2.15 8.42 -3.06
C PRO A 71 1.98 9.13 -4.40
N LYS A 72 1.46 10.35 -4.37
CA LYS A 72 1.27 11.27 -5.50
C LYS A 72 2.13 12.50 -5.29
N LEU A 73 3.27 12.56 -5.96
CA LEU A 73 4.29 13.57 -5.75
C LEU A 73 3.91 14.90 -6.40
N GLY A 74 4.09 16.01 -5.68
CA GLY A 74 3.95 17.37 -6.21
C GLY A 74 2.52 17.77 -6.59
N PHE A 75 1.50 17.07 -6.09
CA PHE A 75 0.10 17.30 -6.44
C PHE A 75 -0.74 17.92 -5.31
N CYS A 76 -0.11 18.38 -4.26
CA CYS A 76 -0.81 19.13 -3.23
C CYS A 76 -1.10 20.54 -3.74
N GLY A 77 -2.32 20.81 -4.11
CA GLY A 77 -2.76 22.16 -4.50
C GLY A 77 -2.66 23.19 -3.36
N ASN A 78 -2.44 22.72 -2.13
CA ASN A 78 -2.49 23.52 -0.93
C ASN A 78 -1.34 23.24 0.04
N CYS A 79 -0.09 23.32 -0.47
CA CYS A 79 1.12 23.08 0.31
C CYS A 79 1.19 23.89 1.62
N GLU A 80 0.59 25.08 1.64
CA GLU A 80 0.63 25.99 2.79
C GLU A 80 -0.39 25.62 3.87
N THR A 81 -1.56 25.12 3.49
CA THR A 81 -2.67 24.86 4.43
C THR A 81 -2.85 23.39 4.80
N GLY A 82 -2.33 22.48 3.99
CA GLY A 82 -2.52 21.03 4.15
C GLY A 82 -3.98 20.57 4.01
N VAL A 83 -4.89 21.45 3.56
CA VAL A 83 -6.31 21.11 3.43
C VAL A 83 -6.53 20.30 2.15
N VAL A 84 -7.15 19.14 2.29
CA VAL A 84 -7.51 18.25 1.19
C VAL A 84 -8.98 18.44 0.84
N GLU A 85 -9.25 18.73 -0.43
CA GLU A 85 -10.59 18.95 -0.97
C GLU A 85 -11.10 17.71 -1.75
N ASP A 86 -12.40 17.70 -2.10
CA ASP A 86 -13.00 16.61 -2.86
C ASP A 86 -12.32 16.41 -4.23
N SER A 87 -11.89 17.49 -4.88
CA SER A 87 -11.16 17.44 -6.15
C SER A 87 -9.86 16.65 -6.08
N GLU A 88 -9.14 16.73 -4.97
CA GLU A 88 -7.89 16.00 -4.78
C GLU A 88 -8.16 14.49 -4.54
N VAL A 89 -9.26 14.16 -3.86
CA VAL A 89 -9.71 12.77 -3.77
C VAL A 89 -10.20 12.26 -5.12
N ASP A 90 -10.92 13.09 -5.89
CA ASP A 90 -11.40 12.73 -7.22
C ASP A 90 -10.25 12.52 -8.21
N GLY A 91 -9.14 13.23 -8.03
CA GLY A 91 -7.92 13.07 -8.82
C GLY A 91 -7.16 11.74 -8.62
N LYS A 92 -7.71 10.78 -7.87
CA LYS A 92 -7.11 9.44 -7.73
C LYS A 92 -7.00 8.67 -9.03
N SER A 93 -7.89 8.93 -10.00
CA SER A 93 -7.85 8.37 -11.34
C SER A 93 -6.60 8.82 -12.13
N ASP A 94 -6.05 9.99 -11.82
CA ASP A 94 -4.87 10.55 -12.48
C ASP A 94 -3.60 9.71 -12.26
N ILE A 95 -3.64 8.79 -11.30
CA ILE A 95 -2.55 7.87 -11.00
C ILE A 95 -2.89 6.42 -11.37
N ASP A 96 -3.83 6.23 -12.28
CA ASP A 96 -4.26 4.94 -12.84
C ASP A 96 -4.61 3.89 -11.78
N LEU A 97 -5.08 4.31 -10.60
CA LEU A 97 -5.53 3.37 -9.57
C LEU A 97 -6.77 2.60 -10.01
N PHE A 98 -7.62 3.26 -10.81
CA PHE A 98 -8.77 2.64 -11.49
C PHE A 98 -9.08 3.47 -12.73
N ASP A 99 -9.83 2.90 -13.65
CA ASP A 99 -10.32 3.66 -14.80
C ASP A 99 -11.36 4.73 -14.38
N ASP A 100 -11.75 5.56 -15.32
CA ASP A 100 -12.60 6.75 -15.21
C ASP A 100 -14.04 6.53 -14.69
N ARG A 101 -14.36 5.31 -14.24
CA ARG A 101 -15.72 4.92 -13.83
C ARG A 101 -16.02 5.08 -12.35
N PHE A 102 -15.30 5.96 -11.68
CA PHE A 102 -15.63 6.40 -10.32
C PHE A 102 -16.70 7.47 -10.34
N THR A 103 -17.87 7.18 -9.80
CA THR A 103 -18.94 8.14 -9.62
C THR A 103 -19.05 8.49 -8.14
N PRO A 104 -18.84 9.75 -7.72
CA PRO A 104 -19.02 10.15 -6.33
C PRO A 104 -20.48 9.95 -5.90
N VAL A 105 -20.66 9.36 -4.70
CA VAL A 105 -21.97 9.11 -4.11
C VAL A 105 -22.41 10.30 -3.26
N ALA A 106 -21.44 10.95 -2.59
CA ALA A 106 -21.70 12.06 -1.68
C ALA A 106 -20.48 12.99 -1.61
N THR A 107 -20.65 14.14 -0.97
CA THR A 107 -19.56 15.04 -0.57
C THR A 107 -18.62 14.31 0.40
N GLY A 108 -17.34 14.54 0.26
CA GLY A 108 -16.32 13.92 1.10
C GLY A 108 -16.37 14.42 2.54
N LYS A 109 -15.84 13.60 3.43
CA LYS A 109 -15.71 13.90 4.87
C LYS A 109 -14.25 14.19 5.18
N ARG A 110 -13.98 15.14 6.06
CA ARG A 110 -12.67 15.30 6.66
C ARG A 110 -12.34 14.06 7.49
N ILE A 111 -11.13 13.58 7.34
CA ILE A 111 -10.57 12.48 8.12
C ILE A 111 -9.18 12.86 8.62
N ARG A 112 -8.66 12.04 9.53
CA ARG A 112 -7.28 12.12 9.97
C ARG A 112 -6.69 10.71 9.95
N ILE A 113 -5.54 10.57 9.34
CA ILE A 113 -4.74 9.34 9.35
C ILE A 113 -3.44 9.68 10.07
N THR A 114 -3.20 9.09 11.23
CA THR A 114 -2.17 9.54 12.16
C THR A 114 -2.35 11.03 12.51
N ASP A 115 -1.35 11.86 12.24
CA ASP A 115 -1.39 13.32 12.44
C ASP A 115 -1.66 14.11 11.17
N LEU A 116 -1.92 13.41 10.05
CA LEU A 116 -2.12 14.02 8.73
C LEU A 116 -3.60 14.27 8.48
N ASP A 117 -3.93 15.50 8.10
CA ASP A 117 -5.26 15.84 7.66
C ASP A 117 -5.54 15.29 6.26
N GLY A 118 -6.77 14.85 6.06
CA GLY A 118 -7.17 14.23 4.81
C GLY A 118 -8.67 14.30 4.57
N ARG A 119 -9.05 13.67 3.48
CA ARG A 119 -10.44 13.58 3.05
C ARG A 119 -10.77 12.19 2.57
N ALA A 120 -11.94 11.69 2.95
CA ALA A 120 -12.49 10.44 2.45
C ALA A 120 -13.80 10.71 1.72
N ARG A 121 -14.01 10.05 0.59
CA ARG A 121 -15.21 10.19 -0.23
C ARG A 121 -15.67 8.84 -0.73
N LEU A 122 -16.98 8.59 -0.68
CA LEU A 122 -17.59 7.36 -1.17
C LEU A 122 -17.88 7.47 -2.66
N TYR A 123 -17.55 6.38 -3.38
CA TYR A 123 -17.74 6.26 -4.81
C TYR A 123 -18.47 4.98 -5.16
N ARG A 124 -19.17 5.03 -6.28
CA ARG A 124 -19.63 3.87 -7.01
C ARG A 124 -18.66 3.59 -8.14
N ILE A 125 -18.21 2.35 -8.24
CA ILE A 125 -17.29 1.92 -9.29
C ILE A 125 -17.89 0.75 -10.05
N ARG A 126 -17.54 0.61 -11.33
CA ARG A 126 -17.83 -0.58 -12.13
C ARG A 126 -16.52 -1.32 -12.40
N ARG A 127 -16.42 -2.54 -11.89
CA ARG A 127 -15.28 -3.43 -12.11
C ARG A 127 -15.79 -4.80 -12.50
N ASP A 128 -15.23 -5.40 -13.57
CA ASP A 128 -15.61 -6.72 -14.08
C ASP A 128 -17.13 -6.88 -14.32
N GLY A 129 -17.75 -5.83 -14.87
CA GLY A 129 -19.19 -5.79 -15.14
C GLY A 129 -20.09 -5.67 -13.91
N ARG A 130 -19.52 -5.60 -12.70
CA ARG A 130 -20.23 -5.46 -11.42
C ARG A 130 -20.05 -4.07 -10.83
N GLU A 131 -21.14 -3.55 -10.30
CA GLU A 131 -21.08 -2.31 -9.51
C GLU A 131 -20.66 -2.63 -8.08
N ARG A 132 -19.72 -1.85 -7.56
CA ARG A 132 -19.22 -1.94 -6.18
C ARG A 132 -19.10 -0.55 -5.59
N LEU A 133 -19.08 -0.48 -4.27
CA LEU A 133 -18.69 0.73 -3.57
C LEU A 133 -17.19 0.76 -3.33
N ALA A 134 -16.65 1.96 -3.30
CA ALA A 134 -15.26 2.21 -2.92
C ALA A 134 -15.17 3.49 -2.10
N GLU A 135 -14.25 3.52 -1.14
CA GLU A 135 -13.87 4.74 -0.45
C GLU A 135 -12.53 5.23 -1.01
N GLY A 136 -12.54 6.42 -1.58
CA GLY A 136 -11.32 7.13 -1.93
C GLY A 136 -10.86 7.96 -0.73
N ILE A 137 -9.56 7.96 -0.48
CA ILE A 137 -8.91 8.69 0.60
C ILE A 137 -7.75 9.46 0.01
N ALA A 138 -7.64 10.74 0.35
CA ALA A 138 -6.46 11.54 0.08
C ALA A 138 -5.99 12.18 1.39
N VAL A 139 -4.69 12.11 1.65
CA VAL A 139 -4.05 12.65 2.86
C VAL A 139 -2.90 13.54 2.43
N SER A 140 -2.84 14.74 2.99
CA SER A 140 -1.76 15.69 2.70
C SER A 140 -0.52 15.36 3.53
N LEU A 141 0.62 15.29 2.86
CA LEU A 141 1.93 15.18 3.51
C LEU A 141 2.88 16.20 2.86
N ASN A 142 3.06 17.35 3.49
CA ASN A 142 3.77 18.49 2.92
C ASN A 142 3.14 18.93 1.57
N CYS A 143 3.90 18.91 0.48
CA CYS A 143 3.43 19.20 -0.88
C CYS A 143 3.11 17.95 -1.70
N ASP A 144 2.96 16.81 -1.05
CA ASP A 144 2.61 15.56 -1.69
C ASP A 144 1.26 15.06 -1.15
N LEU A 145 0.61 14.17 -1.89
CA LEU A 145 -0.59 13.46 -1.46
C LEU A 145 -0.29 11.98 -1.30
N ILE A 146 -0.87 11.39 -0.29
CA ILE A 146 -1.04 9.95 -0.18
C ILE A 146 -2.47 9.65 -0.62
N VAL A 147 -2.61 8.90 -1.68
CA VAL A 147 -3.93 8.48 -2.18
C VAL A 147 -4.14 7.01 -1.87
N ALA A 148 -5.28 6.71 -1.28
CA ALA A 148 -5.71 5.33 -1.06
C ALA A 148 -7.11 5.10 -1.61
N VAL A 149 -7.37 3.86 -2.04
CA VAL A 149 -8.70 3.41 -2.45
C VAL A 149 -9.00 2.10 -1.76
N VAL A 150 -10.10 2.06 -1.01
CA VAL A 150 -10.64 0.86 -0.37
C VAL A 150 -11.80 0.38 -1.22
N VAL A 151 -11.76 -0.86 -1.67
CA VAL A 151 -12.80 -1.46 -2.53
C VAL A 151 -13.35 -2.72 -1.88
N GLY A 152 -14.65 -2.87 -1.86
CA GLY A 152 -15.33 -4.07 -1.34
C GLY A 152 -16.42 -3.72 -0.35
N ARG A 153 -16.30 -4.17 0.89
CA ARG A 153 -17.31 -3.98 1.93
C ARG A 153 -17.21 -2.61 2.62
N VAL A 154 -17.20 -1.53 1.84
CA VAL A 154 -17.14 -0.16 2.38
C VAL A 154 -18.47 0.36 2.91
N ASP A 155 -19.53 -0.43 2.81
CA ASP A 155 -20.80 -0.26 3.50
C ASP A 155 -20.77 -0.77 4.95
N ASP A 156 -19.73 -1.50 5.34
CA ASP A 156 -19.48 -1.99 6.69
C ASP A 156 -18.49 -1.05 7.42
N ASP A 157 -19.02 -0.26 8.34
CA ASP A 157 -18.23 0.69 9.13
C ASP A 157 -17.06 0.04 9.87
N ALA A 158 -17.18 -1.23 10.28
CA ALA A 158 -16.10 -1.93 10.96
C ALA A 158 -14.93 -2.21 10.01
N ILE A 159 -15.22 -2.53 8.76
CA ILE A 159 -14.21 -2.75 7.71
C ILE A 159 -13.54 -1.41 7.34
N VAL A 160 -14.33 -0.34 7.15
CA VAL A 160 -13.78 0.99 6.86
C VAL A 160 -12.84 1.46 7.99
N LYS A 161 -13.27 1.34 9.24
CA LYS A 161 -12.43 1.66 10.40
C LYS A 161 -11.17 0.77 10.49
N ALA A 162 -11.29 -0.51 10.11
CA ALA A 162 -10.13 -1.40 10.06
C ALA A 162 -9.15 -1.01 8.95
N ALA A 163 -9.65 -0.55 7.80
CA ALA A 163 -8.85 -0.03 6.71
C ALA A 163 -8.10 1.25 7.11
N HIS A 164 -8.79 2.22 7.74
CA HIS A 164 -8.16 3.44 8.23
C HIS A 164 -7.06 3.13 9.26
N ARG A 165 -7.35 2.28 10.26
CA ARG A 165 -6.33 1.85 11.24
C ARG A 165 -5.15 1.13 10.61
N PHE A 166 -5.38 0.38 9.53
CA PHE A 166 -4.29 -0.26 8.80
C PHE A 166 -3.39 0.77 8.12
N LEU A 167 -3.95 1.83 7.55
CA LEU A 167 -3.17 2.93 6.97
C LEU A 167 -2.31 3.65 8.01
N GLU A 168 -2.71 3.62 9.29
CA GLU A 168 -1.96 4.21 10.42
C GLU A 168 -0.82 3.32 10.93
N THR A 169 -0.72 2.08 10.47
CA THR A 169 0.32 1.15 10.96
C THR A 169 1.72 1.60 10.59
N ASN A 170 2.70 1.28 11.44
CA ASN A 170 4.11 1.61 11.22
C ASN A 170 4.63 1.09 9.88
N THR A 171 4.18 -0.08 9.44
CA THR A 171 4.58 -0.68 8.17
C THR A 171 4.15 0.17 6.98
N VAL A 172 2.90 0.65 6.97
CA VAL A 172 2.39 1.50 5.89
C VAL A 172 3.06 2.86 5.94
N GLN A 173 3.15 3.47 7.12
CA GLN A 173 3.74 4.80 7.31
C GLN A 173 5.24 4.82 6.97
N ALA A 174 6.01 3.86 7.45
CA ALA A 174 7.44 3.76 7.13
C ALA A 174 7.68 3.57 5.62
N TRP A 175 6.85 2.76 4.97
CA TRP A 175 6.95 2.62 3.53
C TRP A 175 6.59 3.92 2.78
N LEU A 176 5.53 4.62 3.18
CA LEU A 176 5.14 5.89 2.56
C LEU A 176 6.24 6.92 2.68
N ASN A 177 6.81 7.09 3.88
CA ASN A 177 7.92 8.01 4.11
C ASN A 177 9.12 7.66 3.22
N ALA A 178 9.54 6.39 3.18
CA ALA A 178 10.64 5.96 2.32
C ALA A 178 10.36 6.20 0.82
N ALA A 179 9.11 6.04 0.37
CA ALA A 179 8.72 6.28 -1.01
C ALA A 179 8.72 7.78 -1.38
N LEU A 180 8.48 8.66 -0.40
CA LEU A 180 8.50 10.10 -0.57
C LEU A 180 9.91 10.70 -0.42
N GLU A 181 10.77 10.11 0.43
CA GLU A 181 12.16 10.54 0.65
C GLU A 181 13.11 10.11 -0.48
N GLY A 182 12.76 9.09 -1.24
CA GLY A 182 13.57 8.53 -2.34
C GLY A 182 13.59 9.38 -3.61
N LYS A 183 13.36 10.71 -3.50
CA LYS A 183 13.34 11.70 -4.60
C LYS A 183 14.73 12.06 -5.08
#